data_9c2f40fa316090ab6b1ecee52a932869
#
_entry.id   9c2f40fa316090ab6b1ecee52a932869
#
_cell.length_a   1.000
_cell.length_b   1.000
_cell.length_c   1.000
_cell.angle_alpha   90.00
_cell.angle_beta   90.00
_cell.angle_gamma   90.00
#
_symmetry.space_group_name_H-M   'P 1'
#
loop_
_entity.id
_entity.type
_entity.pdbx_description
1 polymer ?
#
loop_
_entity_poly.entity_id
_entity_poly.type
_entity_poly.pdbx_seq_one_letter_code
_entity_poly.pdbx_strand_id
1 'polypeptide(L)'
;MKKQIRIVLLFLLVFAILLCSGCGQKAVKRSTQEIIEEMVVDYGSYGEEAEMRVSELLQELAAVDADIASRWERIMELWKSSNTALTIHCDEPTADLPDTDELCFVVLGFQLAPDGTMRDELIERLTVALRCAERYPNALIVCTGGGTAAEDETATEAGRMADWLIENGVDPRRVIVEDKSLTTAQNAIYTFDILAERYPQVRELVIVSSDYHIATGTLLFGAEAILRASSAGEETVNVVSNAAWKAPSGTLSTMFQAGALIELSGDVDTAFEIYYETYNIHGLPPLK
;
A
#
# COMPACT_ATOMS: atom_id res chain seq x y z
N MET A 1 -28.71 -12.63 0.46
CA MET A 1 -28.77 -14.10 0.60
C MET A 1 -28.23 -14.88 -0.62
N LYS A 2 -28.47 -14.51 -1.89
CA LYS A 2 -27.96 -15.28 -3.05
C LYS A 2 -26.48 -15.04 -3.38
N LYS A 3 -25.85 -13.92 -2.98
CA LYS A 3 -24.42 -13.61 -3.21
C LYS A 3 -23.48 -14.31 -2.25
N GLN A 4 -23.84 -14.43 -0.97
CA GLN A 4 -23.03 -15.17 0.02
C GLN A 4 -22.94 -16.68 -0.27
N ILE A 5 -23.93 -17.23 -0.97
CA ILE A 5 -23.95 -18.64 -1.36
C ILE A 5 -22.94 -18.96 -2.47
N ARG A 6 -22.55 -17.99 -3.32
CA ARG A 6 -21.57 -18.23 -4.40
C ARG A 6 -20.13 -18.26 -3.89
N ILE A 7 -19.77 -17.38 -2.95
CA ILE A 7 -18.44 -17.38 -2.32
C ILE A 7 -18.24 -18.66 -1.51
N VAL A 8 -19.27 -19.09 -0.74
CA VAL A 8 -19.24 -20.36 -0.01
C VAL A 8 -19.20 -21.56 -0.99
N LEU A 9 -19.76 -21.48 -2.18
CA LEU A 9 -19.73 -22.55 -3.18
C LEU A 9 -18.36 -22.65 -3.88
N LEU A 10 -17.63 -21.58 -4.09
CA LEU A 10 -16.25 -21.62 -4.60
C LEU A 10 -15.32 -22.30 -3.58
N PHE A 11 -15.44 -21.95 -2.28
CA PHE A 11 -14.68 -22.60 -1.20
C PHE A 11 -15.06 -24.07 -0.98
N LEU A 12 -16.34 -24.44 -1.18
CA LEU A 12 -16.79 -25.85 -1.08
C LEU A 12 -16.30 -26.71 -2.25
N LEU A 13 -16.02 -26.13 -3.43
CA LEU A 13 -15.48 -26.89 -4.57
C LEU A 13 -14.01 -27.25 -4.36
N VAL A 14 -13.23 -26.37 -3.72
CA VAL A 14 -11.83 -26.67 -3.36
C VAL A 14 -11.76 -27.72 -2.23
N PHE A 15 -12.69 -27.68 -1.27
CA PHE A 15 -12.74 -28.66 -0.18
C PHE A 15 -13.30 -30.03 -0.58
N ALA A 16 -14.15 -30.12 -1.62
CA ALA A 16 -14.69 -31.38 -2.11
C ALA A 16 -13.70 -32.23 -2.90
N ILE A 17 -12.61 -31.64 -3.40
CA ILE A 17 -11.54 -32.39 -4.12
C ILE A 17 -10.63 -33.13 -3.11
N LEU A 18 -10.58 -32.72 -1.85
CA LEU A 18 -9.73 -33.34 -0.81
C LEU A 18 -10.31 -34.60 -0.18
N LEU A 19 -11.57 -34.97 -0.41
CA LEU A 19 -12.23 -36.13 0.23
C LEU A 19 -12.37 -37.38 -0.64
N CYS A 20 -11.92 -37.37 -1.89
CA CYS A 20 -12.00 -38.53 -2.76
C CYS A 20 -10.66 -38.88 -3.43
N SER A 21 -9.68 -39.35 -2.70
CA SER A 21 -8.52 -40.00 -3.36
C SER A 21 -7.71 -40.91 -2.45
N GLY A 22 -8.21 -42.10 -2.28
CA GLY A 22 -7.36 -43.28 -2.04
C GLY A 22 -6.81 -43.80 -3.36
N CYS A 23 -6.10 -43.00 -4.14
CA CYS A 23 -5.36 -43.46 -5.32
C CYS A 23 -4.25 -42.45 -5.60
N GLY A 24 -3.01 -42.85 -5.65
CA GLY A 24 -1.76 -42.07 -5.68
C GLY A 24 -1.67 -40.97 -6.74
N GLN A 25 -2.49 -39.94 -6.58
CA GLN A 25 -2.27 -38.67 -7.25
C GLN A 25 -1.13 -37.96 -6.50
N LYS A 26 -0.03 -37.66 -7.21
CA LYS A 26 0.97 -36.71 -6.75
C LYS A 26 0.20 -35.46 -6.36
N ALA A 27 0.29 -35.05 -5.09
CA ALA A 27 -0.24 -33.75 -4.65
C ALA A 27 0.31 -32.71 -5.61
N VAL A 28 -0.57 -31.97 -6.28
CA VAL A 28 -0.15 -30.85 -7.12
C VAL A 28 0.51 -29.85 -6.14
N LYS A 29 1.80 -29.61 -6.35
CA LYS A 29 2.54 -28.66 -5.51
C LYS A 29 1.99 -27.26 -5.80
N ARG A 30 1.45 -26.63 -4.80
CA ARG A 30 0.95 -25.23 -4.91
C ARG A 30 2.11 -24.30 -5.25
N SER A 31 1.82 -23.28 -6.02
CA SER A 31 2.76 -22.19 -6.31
C SER A 31 2.93 -21.28 -5.09
N THR A 32 4.02 -20.51 -5.05
CA THR A 32 4.22 -19.46 -4.04
C THR A 32 3.08 -18.45 -4.07
N GLN A 33 2.62 -18.08 -5.25
CA GLN A 33 1.54 -17.10 -5.44
C GLN A 33 0.21 -17.59 -4.82
N GLU A 34 -0.22 -18.82 -5.11
CA GLU A 34 -1.44 -19.40 -4.53
C GLU A 34 -1.41 -19.45 -2.99
N ILE A 35 -0.24 -19.69 -2.40
CA ILE A 35 -0.08 -19.73 -0.94
C ILE A 35 -0.16 -18.31 -0.36
N ILE A 36 0.48 -17.34 -1.01
CA ILE A 36 0.46 -15.92 -0.63
C ILE A 36 -0.97 -15.37 -0.68
N GLU A 37 -1.68 -15.61 -1.77
CA GLU A 37 -3.07 -15.15 -1.94
C GLU A 37 -3.98 -15.70 -0.84
N GLU A 38 -3.95 -17.01 -0.58
CA GLU A 38 -4.75 -17.61 0.50
C GLU A 38 -4.41 -16.98 1.84
N MET A 39 -3.13 -16.85 2.16
CA MET A 39 -2.66 -16.26 3.43
C MET A 39 -3.15 -14.82 3.61
N VAL A 40 -3.03 -14.00 2.57
CA VAL A 40 -3.42 -12.60 2.59
C VAL A 40 -4.94 -12.45 2.67
N VAL A 41 -5.70 -13.25 1.90
CA VAL A 41 -7.17 -13.24 1.92
C VAL A 41 -7.71 -13.72 3.27
N ASP A 42 -7.13 -14.77 3.83
CA ASP A 42 -7.55 -15.29 5.15
C ASP A 42 -7.34 -14.24 6.24
N TYR A 43 -6.15 -13.62 6.29
CA TYR A 43 -5.89 -12.57 7.28
C TYR A 43 -6.74 -11.32 7.04
N GLY A 44 -6.93 -10.91 5.80
CA GLY A 44 -7.79 -9.78 5.42
C GLY A 44 -9.24 -9.98 5.85
N SER A 45 -9.73 -11.22 5.79
CA SER A 45 -11.11 -11.60 6.11
C SER A 45 -11.36 -11.82 7.60
N TYR A 46 -10.40 -12.40 8.32
CA TYR A 46 -10.59 -12.89 9.69
C TYR A 46 -9.65 -12.24 10.72
N GLY A 47 -8.64 -11.48 10.27
CA GLY A 47 -7.70 -10.80 11.16
C GLY A 47 -6.95 -11.79 12.07
N GLU A 48 -6.92 -11.50 13.37
CA GLU A 48 -6.23 -12.35 14.36
C GLU A 48 -6.80 -13.79 14.45
N GLU A 49 -8.06 -14.01 14.07
CA GLU A 49 -8.63 -15.36 14.04
C GLU A 49 -7.95 -16.27 13.00
N ALA A 50 -7.33 -15.68 11.97
CA ALA A 50 -6.57 -16.40 10.93
C ALA A 50 -5.11 -16.70 11.32
N GLU A 51 -4.59 -16.23 12.46
CA GLU A 51 -3.14 -16.33 12.78
C GLU A 51 -2.60 -17.76 12.72
N MET A 52 -3.36 -18.74 13.19
CA MET A 52 -2.93 -20.14 13.11
C MET A 52 -2.82 -20.60 11.66
N ARG A 53 -3.79 -20.23 10.80
CA ARG A 53 -3.77 -20.57 9.39
C ARG A 53 -2.65 -19.85 8.64
N VAL A 54 -2.43 -18.58 8.94
CA VAL A 54 -1.29 -17.80 8.41
C VAL A 54 0.04 -18.49 8.75
N SER A 55 0.22 -18.95 9.99
CA SER A 55 1.42 -19.68 10.40
C SER A 55 1.62 -20.98 9.63
N GLU A 56 0.55 -21.75 9.38
CA GLU A 56 0.61 -22.98 8.55
C GLU A 56 1.01 -22.65 7.11
N LEU A 57 0.42 -21.60 6.51
CA LEU A 57 0.72 -21.18 5.15
C LEU A 57 2.15 -20.64 4.99
N LEU A 58 2.67 -19.93 5.99
CA LEU A 58 4.08 -19.52 6.03
C LEU A 58 5.03 -20.72 6.07
N GLN A 59 4.69 -21.77 6.82
CA GLN A 59 5.49 -23.02 6.83
C GLN A 59 5.42 -23.74 5.48
N GLU A 60 4.25 -23.78 4.84
CA GLU A 60 4.08 -24.33 3.49
C GLU A 60 4.90 -23.51 2.48
N LEU A 61 4.83 -22.18 2.55
CA LEU A 61 5.60 -21.28 1.69
C LEU A 61 7.11 -21.48 1.88
N ALA A 62 7.58 -21.63 3.12
CA ALA A 62 8.99 -21.89 3.43
C ALA A 62 9.50 -23.24 2.85
N ALA A 63 8.63 -24.24 2.73
CA ALA A 63 8.96 -25.51 2.09
C ALA A 63 9.06 -25.39 0.55
N VAL A 64 8.51 -24.32 -0.03
CA VAL A 64 8.61 -24.02 -1.47
C VAL A 64 9.77 -23.08 -1.74
N ASP A 65 9.84 -21.96 -1.01
CA ASP A 65 10.86 -20.92 -1.11
C ASP A 65 11.04 -20.21 0.25
N ALA A 66 12.17 -20.43 0.88
CA ALA A 66 12.46 -19.92 2.22
C ALA A 66 12.71 -18.40 2.26
N ASP A 67 13.26 -17.79 1.19
CA ASP A 67 13.48 -16.35 1.12
C ASP A 67 12.15 -15.61 0.95
N ILE A 68 11.30 -16.09 0.05
CA ILE A 68 9.94 -15.54 -0.14
C ILE A 68 9.14 -15.67 1.16
N ALA A 69 9.19 -16.82 1.84
CA ALA A 69 8.49 -17.02 3.10
C ALA A 69 8.96 -16.05 4.19
N SER A 70 10.28 -15.81 4.30
CA SER A 70 10.83 -14.86 5.28
C SER A 70 10.38 -13.43 5.01
N ARG A 71 10.28 -13.02 3.73
CA ARG A 71 9.74 -11.69 3.35
C ARG A 71 8.28 -11.57 3.73
N TRP A 72 7.48 -12.58 3.41
CA TRP A 72 6.05 -12.57 3.71
C TRP A 72 5.73 -12.67 5.20
N GLU A 73 6.54 -13.40 5.98
CA GLU A 73 6.43 -13.38 7.45
C GLU A 73 6.58 -11.95 7.99
N ARG A 74 7.59 -11.21 7.53
CA ARG A 74 7.80 -9.81 7.91
C ARG A 74 6.69 -8.89 7.42
N ILE A 75 6.14 -9.12 6.22
CA ILE A 75 5.00 -8.35 5.71
C ILE A 75 3.75 -8.59 6.57
N MET A 76 3.49 -9.83 6.96
CA MET A 76 2.36 -10.16 7.84
C MET A 76 2.51 -9.53 9.25
N GLU A 77 3.72 -9.55 9.80
CA GLU A 77 4.02 -8.85 11.07
C GLU A 77 3.84 -7.32 10.94
N LEU A 78 4.31 -6.74 9.83
CA LEU A 78 4.10 -5.33 9.52
C LEU A 78 2.61 -5.01 9.38
N TRP A 79 1.83 -5.85 8.71
CA TRP A 79 0.40 -5.66 8.55
C TRP A 79 -0.32 -5.65 9.89
N LYS A 80 -0.02 -6.62 10.73
CA LYS A 80 -0.55 -6.68 12.10
C LYS A 80 -0.18 -5.42 12.90
N SER A 81 1.10 -5.06 12.93
CA SER A 81 1.58 -3.92 13.71
C SER A 81 1.06 -2.58 13.20
N SER A 82 0.92 -2.40 11.88
CA SER A 82 0.36 -1.18 11.29
C SER A 82 -1.10 -0.95 11.69
N ASN A 83 -1.88 -2.00 11.89
CA ASN A 83 -3.29 -1.88 12.28
C ASN A 83 -3.53 -1.88 13.81
N THR A 84 -2.57 -2.36 14.62
CA THR A 84 -2.80 -2.54 16.07
C THR A 84 -1.88 -1.71 16.96
N ALA A 85 -0.69 -1.35 16.50
CA ALA A 85 0.35 -0.75 17.32
C ALA A 85 0.95 0.54 16.75
N LEU A 86 0.58 0.92 15.51
CA LEU A 86 1.12 2.12 14.87
C LEU A 86 0.69 3.39 15.60
N THR A 87 1.66 4.21 16.00
CA THR A 87 1.37 5.56 16.50
C THR A 87 1.15 6.49 15.30
N ILE A 88 -0.02 7.11 15.24
CA ILE A 88 -0.34 8.12 14.22
C ILE A 88 0.00 9.50 14.77
N HIS A 89 0.87 10.21 14.08
CA HIS A 89 1.31 11.56 14.42
C HIS A 89 0.47 12.58 13.67
N CYS A 90 -0.51 13.19 14.36
CA CYS A 90 -1.37 14.19 13.74
C CYS A 90 -0.63 15.56 13.65
N ASP A 91 -0.77 16.19 12.49
CA ASP A 91 -0.25 17.53 12.15
C ASP A 91 1.27 17.68 12.02
N GLU A 92 2.08 16.87 12.69
CA GLU A 92 3.53 16.92 12.64
C GLU A 92 4.14 15.53 12.69
N PRO A 93 5.27 15.26 12.01
CA PRO A 93 5.97 13.99 12.10
C PRO A 93 6.62 13.82 13.47
N THR A 94 7.10 12.61 13.74
CA THR A 94 7.95 12.33 14.91
C THR A 94 9.06 13.36 15.01
N ALA A 95 9.40 13.78 16.23
CA ALA A 95 10.59 14.56 16.48
C ALA A 95 11.86 13.75 16.15
N ASP A 96 12.97 14.45 15.87
CA ASP A 96 14.29 13.85 15.69
C ASP A 96 14.53 13.07 14.38
N LEU A 97 13.79 13.38 13.31
CA LEU A 97 14.13 12.91 11.98
C LEU A 97 15.35 13.68 11.42
N PRO A 98 16.19 13.06 10.56
CA PRO A 98 17.31 13.75 9.95
C PRO A 98 16.82 14.82 8.97
N ASP A 99 17.41 16.03 9.02
CA ASP A 99 17.15 17.08 8.03
C ASP A 99 18.19 16.99 6.90
N THR A 100 18.04 15.96 6.07
CA THR A 100 18.91 15.68 4.92
C THR A 100 18.07 15.21 3.73
N ASP A 101 18.68 15.12 2.55
CA ASP A 101 18.06 14.57 1.34
C ASP A 101 17.99 13.02 1.33
N GLU A 102 18.42 12.37 2.41
CA GLU A 102 18.13 10.97 2.69
C GLU A 102 16.71 10.74 3.22
N LEU A 103 16.09 11.81 3.79
CA LEU A 103 14.70 11.82 4.24
C LEU A 103 13.77 12.24 3.11
N CYS A 104 12.67 11.51 2.94
CA CYS A 104 11.64 11.81 1.96
C CYS A 104 10.23 11.71 2.57
N PHE A 105 9.46 12.78 2.46
CA PHE A 105 8.03 12.79 2.77
C PHE A 105 7.26 12.29 1.55
N VAL A 106 6.43 11.26 1.72
CA VAL A 106 5.58 10.70 0.67
C VAL A 106 4.15 11.11 0.92
N VAL A 107 3.64 12.05 0.13
CA VAL A 107 2.28 12.56 0.22
C VAL A 107 1.37 11.71 -0.66
N LEU A 108 0.48 10.95 -0.02
CA LEU A 108 -0.48 10.11 -0.73
C LEU A 108 -1.62 10.96 -1.29
N GLY A 109 -1.94 10.76 -2.56
CA GLY A 109 -3.01 11.43 -3.26
C GLY A 109 -4.40 11.14 -2.68
N PHE A 110 -5.35 11.91 -3.14
CA PHE A 110 -6.78 11.74 -2.89
C PHE A 110 -7.54 12.16 -4.13
N GLN A 111 -8.58 11.39 -4.48
CA GLN A 111 -9.35 11.57 -5.71
C GLN A 111 -9.73 13.03 -5.96
N LEU A 112 -9.38 13.52 -7.14
CA LEU A 112 -9.75 14.85 -7.60
C LEU A 112 -11.28 14.99 -7.77
N ALA A 113 -11.77 16.23 -7.80
CA ALA A 113 -13.11 16.50 -8.30
C ALA A 113 -13.19 16.22 -9.81
N PRO A 114 -14.39 16.04 -10.39
CA PRO A 114 -14.54 15.72 -11.81
C PRO A 114 -13.83 16.70 -12.75
N ASP A 115 -13.77 17.97 -12.40
CA ASP A 115 -13.14 19.07 -13.14
C ASP A 115 -11.61 19.17 -12.94
N GLY A 116 -10.98 18.22 -12.24
CA GLY A 116 -9.56 18.18 -11.96
C GLY A 116 -9.11 19.10 -10.81
N THR A 117 -10.03 19.70 -10.07
CA THR A 117 -9.69 20.47 -8.86
C THR A 117 -9.44 19.54 -7.67
N MET A 118 -8.58 19.99 -6.74
CA MET A 118 -8.34 19.27 -5.51
C MET A 118 -9.55 19.39 -4.56
N ARG A 119 -9.90 18.28 -3.91
CA ARG A 119 -10.87 18.27 -2.82
C ARG A 119 -10.23 18.76 -1.52
N ASP A 120 -11.06 19.24 -0.60
CA ASP A 120 -10.60 19.76 0.70
C ASP A 120 -9.67 18.80 1.44
N GLU A 121 -9.96 17.50 1.43
CA GLU A 121 -9.12 16.49 2.08
C GLU A 121 -7.69 16.46 1.51
N LEU A 122 -7.52 16.61 0.19
CA LEU A 122 -6.21 16.65 -0.42
C LEU A 122 -5.44 17.91 -0.01
N ILE A 123 -6.12 19.05 0.06
CA ILE A 123 -5.54 20.32 0.51
C ILE A 123 -5.10 20.24 1.98
N GLU A 124 -5.88 19.58 2.82
CA GLU A 124 -5.53 19.38 4.23
C GLU A 124 -4.31 18.46 4.41
N ARG A 125 -4.19 17.37 3.62
CA ARG A 125 -2.97 16.55 3.57
C ARG A 125 -1.75 17.39 3.17
N LEU A 126 -1.91 18.25 2.16
CA LEU A 126 -0.85 19.14 1.70
C LEU A 126 -0.47 20.19 2.75
N THR A 127 -1.42 20.65 3.56
CA THR A 127 -1.13 21.55 4.68
C THR A 127 -0.21 20.88 5.72
N VAL A 128 -0.41 19.59 5.99
CA VAL A 128 0.50 18.81 6.83
C VAL A 128 1.87 18.64 6.14
N ALA A 129 1.88 18.31 4.85
CA ALA A 129 3.11 18.16 4.07
C ALA A 129 3.93 19.45 4.05
N LEU A 130 3.28 20.61 3.92
CA LEU A 130 3.94 21.92 3.95
C LEU A 130 4.63 22.17 5.30
N ARG A 131 3.97 21.87 6.42
CA ARG A 131 4.59 21.97 7.77
C ARG A 131 5.81 21.05 7.89
N CYS A 132 5.71 19.84 7.35
CA CYS A 132 6.86 18.92 7.27
C CYS A 132 8.01 19.54 6.44
N ALA A 133 7.69 20.11 5.29
CA ALA A 133 8.65 20.75 4.39
C ALA A 133 9.36 21.95 5.02
N GLU A 134 8.64 22.73 5.81
CA GLU A 134 9.18 23.89 6.55
C GLU A 134 10.10 23.44 7.69
N ARG A 135 9.73 22.39 8.41
CA ARG A 135 10.51 21.85 9.53
C ARG A 135 11.77 21.12 9.08
N TYR A 136 11.74 20.46 7.92
CA TYR A 136 12.85 19.70 7.34
C TYR A 136 13.19 20.25 5.95
N PRO A 137 13.87 21.41 5.88
CA PRO A 137 14.10 22.13 4.63
C PRO A 137 15.04 21.43 3.65
N ASN A 138 15.76 20.40 4.07
CA ASN A 138 16.64 19.62 3.21
C ASN A 138 16.01 18.28 2.74
N ALA A 139 14.90 17.85 3.34
CA ALA A 139 14.22 16.62 2.96
C ALA A 139 13.53 16.74 1.59
N LEU A 140 13.41 15.62 0.88
CA LEU A 140 12.68 15.52 -0.37
C LEU A 140 11.17 15.30 -0.10
N ILE A 141 10.33 15.55 -1.11
CA ILE A 141 8.89 15.36 -1.03
C ILE A 141 8.43 14.66 -2.31
N VAL A 142 7.85 13.48 -2.19
CA VAL A 142 7.15 12.80 -3.28
C VAL A 142 5.66 13.11 -3.17
N CYS A 143 5.07 13.63 -4.25
CA CYS A 143 3.64 13.66 -4.46
C CYS A 143 3.28 12.45 -5.33
N THR A 144 2.42 11.55 -4.86
CA THR A 144 2.08 10.32 -5.59
C THR A 144 0.57 10.18 -5.77
N GLY A 145 0.14 9.92 -7.00
CA GLY A 145 -1.26 9.77 -7.39
C GLY A 145 -1.51 10.20 -8.83
N GLY A 146 -2.13 9.34 -9.61
CA GLY A 146 -2.40 9.55 -11.03
C GLY A 146 -3.67 10.34 -11.32
N GLY A 147 -4.20 10.17 -12.52
CA GLY A 147 -5.38 10.86 -13.00
C GLY A 147 -6.66 10.21 -12.47
N THR A 148 -7.45 10.95 -11.68
CA THR A 148 -8.74 10.52 -11.13
C THR A 148 -9.90 11.47 -11.48
N ALA A 149 -9.63 12.52 -12.24
CA ALA A 149 -10.65 13.47 -12.70
C ALA A 149 -11.41 12.90 -13.91
N ALA A 150 -12.75 12.91 -13.84
CA ALA A 150 -13.59 12.33 -14.89
C ALA A 150 -13.73 13.24 -16.13
N GLU A 151 -13.53 14.55 -15.97
CA GLU A 151 -13.73 15.58 -17.01
C GLU A 151 -12.41 16.24 -17.43
N ASP A 152 -11.28 15.97 -16.74
CA ASP A 152 -9.94 16.45 -17.07
C ASP A 152 -8.93 15.30 -17.06
N GLU A 153 -8.75 14.66 -18.21
CA GLU A 153 -7.80 13.54 -18.38
C GLU A 153 -6.32 13.96 -18.21
N THR A 154 -6.03 15.26 -18.17
CA THR A 154 -4.67 15.78 -18.01
C THR A 154 -4.31 16.08 -16.55
N ALA A 155 -5.31 16.20 -15.69
CA ALA A 155 -5.12 16.46 -14.27
C ALA A 155 -4.71 15.16 -13.52
N THR A 156 -3.61 15.23 -12.78
CA THR A 156 -3.18 14.17 -11.88
C THR A 156 -3.14 14.68 -10.45
N GLU A 157 -3.40 13.79 -9.49
CA GLU A 157 -3.33 14.13 -8.07
C GLU A 157 -1.94 14.66 -7.72
N ALA A 158 -0.90 13.95 -8.14
CA ALA A 158 0.50 14.34 -7.89
C ALA A 158 0.88 15.67 -8.52
N GLY A 159 0.43 15.94 -9.77
CA GLY A 159 0.67 17.21 -10.43
C GLY A 159 0.03 18.37 -9.66
N ARG A 160 -1.24 18.23 -9.27
CA ARG A 160 -1.94 19.26 -8.48
C ARG A 160 -1.30 19.48 -7.11
N MET A 161 -0.85 18.40 -6.45
CA MET A 161 -0.14 18.50 -5.17
C MET A 161 1.19 19.23 -5.31
N ALA A 162 1.97 18.91 -6.33
CA ALA A 162 3.25 19.53 -6.59
C ALA A 162 3.11 21.03 -6.86
N ASP A 163 2.19 21.41 -7.75
CA ASP A 163 1.91 22.81 -8.06
C ASP A 163 1.55 23.58 -6.79
N TRP A 164 0.64 23.04 -5.97
CA TRP A 164 0.22 23.67 -4.73
C TRP A 164 1.37 23.86 -3.73
N LEU A 165 2.23 22.84 -3.53
CA LEU A 165 3.38 22.95 -2.63
C LEU A 165 4.37 24.01 -3.12
N ILE A 166 4.64 24.07 -4.41
CA ILE A 166 5.54 25.07 -5.02
C ILE A 166 4.96 26.48 -4.88
N GLU A 167 3.68 26.67 -5.14
CA GLU A 167 2.97 27.95 -4.96
C GLU A 167 3.00 28.41 -3.49
N ASN A 168 3.05 27.48 -2.54
CA ASN A 168 3.18 27.76 -1.11
C ASN A 168 4.63 27.81 -0.60
N GLY A 169 5.62 27.89 -1.51
CA GLY A 169 7.00 28.23 -1.17
C GLY A 169 7.96 27.05 -1.03
N VAL A 170 7.55 25.82 -1.32
CA VAL A 170 8.46 24.68 -1.36
C VAL A 170 9.35 24.78 -2.60
N ASP A 171 10.67 24.60 -2.42
CA ASP A 171 11.62 24.61 -3.53
C ASP A 171 11.27 23.48 -4.54
N PRO A 172 11.03 23.81 -5.84
CA PRO A 172 10.68 22.81 -6.86
C PRO A 172 11.69 21.67 -6.98
N ARG A 173 12.96 21.90 -6.62
CA ARG A 173 14.01 20.87 -6.68
C ARG A 173 13.83 19.75 -5.65
N ARG A 174 13.02 20.00 -4.62
CA ARG A 174 12.70 19.03 -3.59
C ARG A 174 11.44 18.23 -3.89
N VAL A 175 10.63 18.68 -4.84
CA VAL A 175 9.34 18.07 -5.16
C VAL A 175 9.49 17.05 -6.28
N ILE A 176 9.09 15.82 -6.01
CA ILE A 176 9.14 14.68 -6.93
C ILE A 176 7.69 14.33 -7.27
N VAL A 177 7.38 14.17 -8.55
CA VAL A 177 6.03 13.84 -9.03
C VAL A 177 5.99 12.39 -9.51
N GLU A 178 5.10 11.60 -8.92
CA GLU A 178 4.70 10.28 -9.40
C GLU A 178 3.22 10.36 -9.80
N ASP A 179 2.91 10.42 -11.07
CA ASP A 179 1.60 10.76 -11.62
C ASP A 179 0.94 9.62 -12.41
N LYS A 180 1.38 8.38 -12.23
CA LYS A 180 0.90 7.21 -12.99
C LYS A 180 0.05 6.25 -12.18
N SER A 181 0.21 6.26 -10.87
CA SER A 181 -0.45 5.32 -9.97
C SER A 181 -1.97 5.52 -9.91
N LEU A 182 -2.71 4.42 -9.85
CA LEU A 182 -4.16 4.39 -9.72
C LEU A 182 -4.62 3.73 -8.41
N THR A 183 -3.70 3.09 -7.70
CA THR A 183 -3.94 2.44 -6.42
C THR A 183 -2.84 2.80 -5.43
N THR A 184 -3.07 2.55 -4.13
CA THR A 184 -2.05 2.80 -3.11
C THR A 184 -0.87 1.82 -3.24
N ALA A 185 -1.09 0.61 -3.76
CA ALA A 185 -0.01 -0.31 -4.11
C ALA A 185 0.88 0.28 -5.21
N GLN A 186 0.28 0.82 -6.28
CA GLN A 186 1.01 1.47 -7.36
C GLN A 186 1.73 2.74 -6.89
N ASN A 187 1.14 3.50 -5.94
CA ASN A 187 1.86 4.62 -5.32
C ASN A 187 3.20 4.16 -4.74
N ALA A 188 3.22 3.03 -4.02
CA ALA A 188 4.46 2.47 -3.49
C ALA A 188 5.40 2.01 -4.60
N ILE A 189 4.93 1.15 -5.52
CA ILE A 189 5.75 0.59 -6.61
C ILE A 189 6.44 1.69 -7.40
N TYR A 190 5.68 2.66 -7.92
CA TYR A 190 6.22 3.70 -8.80
C TYR A 190 7.06 4.75 -8.05
N THR A 191 6.72 5.03 -6.79
CA THR A 191 7.59 5.85 -5.94
C THR A 191 8.97 5.20 -5.77
N PHE A 192 9.01 3.91 -5.41
CA PHE A 192 10.28 3.19 -5.26
C PHE A 192 11.06 3.10 -6.58
N ASP A 193 10.39 2.95 -7.74
CA ASP A 193 11.04 2.99 -9.06
C ASP A 193 11.76 4.33 -9.28
N ILE A 194 11.06 5.45 -9.01
CA ILE A 194 11.62 6.79 -9.16
C ILE A 194 12.78 7.00 -8.18
N LEU A 195 12.62 6.59 -6.91
CA LEU A 195 13.66 6.75 -5.90
C LEU A 195 14.91 5.94 -6.25
N ALA A 196 14.76 4.68 -6.67
CA ALA A 196 15.88 3.84 -7.06
C ALA A 196 16.66 4.38 -8.27
N GLU A 197 15.95 4.93 -9.26
CA GLU A 197 16.56 5.43 -10.50
C GLU A 197 17.20 6.81 -10.32
N ARG A 198 16.54 7.73 -9.60
CA ARG A 198 16.87 9.15 -9.64
C ARG A 198 17.32 9.74 -8.29
N TYR A 199 16.98 9.10 -7.19
CA TYR A 199 17.24 9.57 -5.82
C TYR A 199 17.80 8.45 -4.94
N PRO A 200 18.90 7.79 -5.36
CA PRO A 200 19.44 6.60 -4.67
C PRO A 200 19.99 6.90 -3.28
N GLN A 201 20.09 8.18 -2.88
CA GLN A 201 20.48 8.57 -1.53
C GLN A 201 19.35 8.46 -0.50
N VAL A 202 18.08 8.40 -0.92
CA VAL A 202 16.94 8.29 0.01
C VAL A 202 17.03 6.98 0.79
N ARG A 203 16.83 7.07 2.11
CA ARG A 203 16.87 5.95 3.07
C ARG A 203 15.62 5.88 3.95
N GLU A 204 15.01 7.02 4.22
CA GLU A 204 13.94 7.15 5.18
C GLU A 204 12.71 7.78 4.55
N LEU A 205 11.57 7.12 4.70
CA LEU A 205 10.27 7.61 4.25
C LEU A 205 9.39 7.99 5.44
N VAL A 206 8.69 9.09 5.28
CA VAL A 206 7.60 9.53 6.16
C VAL A 206 6.31 9.57 5.34
N ILE A 207 5.32 8.78 5.72
CA ILE A 207 4.03 8.74 5.01
C ILE A 207 3.17 9.92 5.48
N VAL A 208 2.70 10.72 4.53
CA VAL A 208 1.78 11.84 4.76
C VAL A 208 0.43 11.53 4.13
N SER A 209 -0.63 11.50 4.95
CA SER A 209 -1.99 11.19 4.49
C SER A 209 -3.04 11.58 5.52
N SER A 210 -4.32 11.22 5.29
CA SER A 210 -5.35 11.26 6.32
C SER A 210 -5.11 10.15 7.35
N ASP A 211 -5.46 10.39 8.61
CA ASP A 211 -5.18 9.48 9.73
C ASP A 211 -5.71 8.06 9.50
N TYR A 212 -6.91 7.91 8.95
CA TYR A 212 -7.48 6.61 8.61
C TYR A 212 -6.73 5.85 7.50
N HIS A 213 -5.88 6.53 6.72
CA HIS A 213 -5.14 5.95 5.59
C HIS A 213 -3.65 5.69 5.92
N ILE A 214 -3.14 6.24 7.01
CA ILE A 214 -1.73 6.11 7.42
C ILE A 214 -1.32 4.65 7.60
N ALA A 215 -2.15 3.83 8.25
CA ALA A 215 -1.84 2.42 8.45
C ALA A 215 -1.64 1.67 7.13
N THR A 216 -2.48 1.94 6.13
CA THR A 216 -2.35 1.35 4.78
C THR A 216 -1.12 1.86 4.05
N GLY A 217 -0.85 3.17 4.08
CA GLY A 217 0.36 3.71 3.47
C GLY A 217 1.64 3.13 4.10
N THR A 218 1.71 3.09 5.43
CA THR A 218 2.83 2.49 6.16
C THR A 218 3.03 1.02 5.79
N LEU A 219 1.94 0.26 5.75
CA LEU A 219 1.97 -1.15 5.35
C LEU A 219 2.52 -1.32 3.93
N LEU A 220 1.95 -0.62 2.94
CA LEU A 220 2.25 -0.89 1.54
C LEU A 220 3.65 -0.40 1.14
N PHE A 221 4.07 0.77 1.63
CA PHE A 221 5.45 1.24 1.40
C PHE A 221 6.47 0.40 2.15
N GLY A 222 6.16 -0.08 3.36
CA GLY A 222 7.02 -1.00 4.09
C GLY A 222 7.09 -2.39 3.44
N ALA A 223 5.96 -2.92 2.95
CA ALA A 223 5.92 -4.18 2.22
C ALA A 223 6.72 -4.11 0.91
N GLU A 224 6.59 -3.02 0.16
CA GLU A 224 7.37 -2.81 -1.07
C GLU A 224 8.86 -2.73 -0.77
N ALA A 225 9.28 -2.06 0.32
CA ALA A 225 10.67 -2.06 0.76
C ALA A 225 11.19 -3.47 1.04
N ILE A 226 10.40 -4.30 1.74
CA ILE A 226 10.74 -5.70 2.03
C ILE A 226 10.84 -6.54 0.75
N LEU A 227 9.91 -6.37 -0.20
CA LEU A 227 9.90 -7.11 -1.46
C LEU A 227 11.08 -6.75 -2.37
N ARG A 228 11.55 -5.49 -2.34
CA ARG A 228 12.67 -5.00 -3.14
C ARG A 228 14.05 -5.27 -2.55
N ALA A 229 14.14 -5.60 -1.27
CA ALA A 229 15.41 -5.89 -0.63
C ALA A 229 16.16 -7.02 -1.34
N SER A 230 17.49 -7.01 -1.35
CA SER A 230 18.31 -8.08 -1.94
C SER A 230 18.12 -9.40 -1.21
N SER A 231 17.92 -9.34 0.10
CA SER A 231 17.52 -10.45 0.96
C SER A 231 16.62 -9.93 2.08
N ALA A 232 15.89 -10.82 2.74
CA ALA A 232 15.01 -10.44 3.83
C ALA A 232 15.81 -9.76 4.98
N GLY A 233 15.38 -8.55 5.37
CA GLY A 233 16.06 -7.76 6.42
C GLY A 233 17.16 -6.83 5.92
N GLU A 234 17.37 -6.72 4.61
CA GLU A 234 18.38 -5.84 4.00
C GLU A 234 17.71 -4.69 3.21
N GLU A 235 16.63 -4.12 3.75
CA GLU A 235 15.95 -2.97 3.14
C GLU A 235 16.88 -1.77 3.10
N THR A 236 17.01 -1.16 1.93
CA THR A 236 17.81 0.06 1.73
C THR A 236 17.03 1.34 2.03
N VAL A 237 15.69 1.26 1.99
CA VAL A 237 14.76 2.35 2.28
C VAL A 237 13.74 1.85 3.29
N ASN A 238 13.45 2.63 4.34
CA ASN A 238 12.55 2.24 5.41
C ASN A 238 11.48 3.30 5.66
N VAL A 239 10.26 2.88 6.00
CA VAL A 239 9.24 3.78 6.53
C VAL A 239 9.51 3.98 8.03
N VAL A 240 9.93 5.19 8.41
CA VAL A 240 10.38 5.49 9.77
C VAL A 240 9.37 6.28 10.60
N SER A 241 8.42 6.96 9.94
CA SER A 241 7.41 7.78 10.61
C SER A 241 6.21 8.04 9.70
N ASN A 242 5.25 8.79 10.22
CA ASN A 242 4.11 9.31 9.50
C ASN A 242 3.76 10.72 9.98
N ALA A 243 2.98 11.45 9.17
CA ALA A 243 2.36 12.70 9.55
C ALA A 243 0.94 12.75 8.96
N ALA A 244 -0.06 12.92 9.79
CA ALA A 244 -1.45 12.77 9.40
C ALA A 244 -2.26 14.03 9.55
N TRP A 245 -3.10 14.32 8.55
CA TRP A 245 -4.28 15.15 8.78
C TRP A 245 -5.36 14.31 9.47
N LYS A 246 -5.95 14.88 10.53
CA LYS A 246 -7.04 14.22 11.25
C LYS A 246 -8.35 14.42 10.51
N ALA A 247 -8.77 13.40 9.77
CA ALA A 247 -10.02 13.44 9.02
C ALA A 247 -11.24 13.39 9.94
N PRO A 248 -12.35 14.08 9.58
CA PRO A 248 -13.59 14.02 10.34
C PRO A 248 -14.24 12.62 10.30
N SER A 249 -13.96 11.84 9.27
CA SER A 249 -14.44 10.46 9.07
C SER A 249 -13.55 9.76 8.06
N GLY A 250 -13.54 8.46 8.11
CA GLY A 250 -12.83 7.57 7.16
C GLY A 250 -12.46 6.28 7.85
N THR A 251 -12.54 5.19 7.12
CA THR A 251 -12.08 3.86 7.56
C THR A 251 -11.61 3.10 6.33
N LEU A 252 -10.51 2.38 6.48
CA LEU A 252 -10.10 1.39 5.49
C LEU A 252 -10.25 0.00 6.08
N SER A 253 -10.73 -0.92 5.27
CA SER A 253 -10.87 -2.30 5.71
C SER A 253 -9.59 -3.09 5.46
N THR A 254 -9.40 -4.14 6.24
CA THR A 254 -8.31 -5.10 6.04
C THR A 254 -8.38 -5.79 4.68
N MET A 255 -9.58 -5.97 4.10
CA MET A 255 -9.74 -6.53 2.75
C MET A 255 -9.22 -5.59 1.66
N PHE A 256 -9.33 -4.26 1.84
CA PHE A 256 -8.65 -3.34 0.92
C PHE A 256 -7.13 -3.51 0.99
N GLN A 257 -6.58 -3.61 2.19
CA GLN A 257 -5.16 -3.89 2.39
C GLN A 257 -4.75 -5.24 1.80
N ALA A 258 -5.60 -6.27 1.91
CA ALA A 258 -5.37 -7.57 1.29
C ALA A 258 -5.25 -7.46 -0.24
N GLY A 259 -6.20 -6.81 -0.91
CA GLY A 259 -6.14 -6.57 -2.35
C GLY A 259 -4.85 -5.84 -2.74
N ALA A 260 -4.46 -4.82 -1.98
CA ALA A 260 -3.24 -4.07 -2.24
C ALA A 260 -1.95 -4.89 -2.04
N LEU A 261 -1.90 -5.76 -1.05
CA LEU A 261 -0.77 -6.68 -0.86
C LEU A 261 -0.68 -7.74 -1.96
N ILE A 262 -1.81 -8.22 -2.46
CA ILE A 262 -1.85 -9.13 -3.62
C ILE A 262 -1.36 -8.41 -4.88
N GLU A 263 -1.74 -7.14 -5.07
CA GLU A 263 -1.20 -6.32 -6.17
C GLU A 263 0.33 -6.18 -6.07
N LEU A 264 0.87 -5.91 -4.87
CA LEU A 264 2.33 -5.86 -4.64
C LEU A 264 3.01 -7.21 -4.91
N SER A 265 2.32 -8.33 -4.68
CA SER A 265 2.86 -9.67 -4.99
C SER A 265 2.94 -9.96 -6.49
N GLY A 266 2.34 -9.11 -7.33
CA GLY A 266 2.35 -9.20 -8.79
C GLY A 266 1.08 -9.77 -9.41
N ASP A 267 0.07 -10.18 -8.62
CA ASP A 267 -1.23 -10.62 -9.13
C ASP A 267 -2.24 -9.47 -9.18
N VAL A 268 -2.14 -8.71 -10.26
CA VAL A 268 -3.01 -7.55 -10.51
C VAL A 268 -4.46 -7.97 -10.77
N ASP A 269 -4.68 -9.13 -11.39
CA ASP A 269 -6.03 -9.59 -11.75
C ASP A 269 -6.81 -9.98 -10.49
N THR A 270 -6.23 -10.77 -9.60
CA THR A 270 -6.85 -11.12 -8.30
C THR A 270 -7.03 -9.89 -7.42
N ALA A 271 -6.07 -8.98 -7.37
CA ALA A 271 -6.20 -7.72 -6.65
C ALA A 271 -7.38 -6.89 -7.15
N PHE A 272 -7.54 -6.80 -8.48
CA PHE A 272 -8.65 -6.08 -9.08
C PHE A 272 -10.02 -6.70 -8.74
N GLU A 273 -10.13 -8.03 -8.74
CA GLU A 273 -11.36 -8.71 -8.33
C GLU A 273 -11.74 -8.36 -6.88
N ILE A 274 -10.76 -8.33 -5.96
CA ILE A 274 -10.98 -7.94 -4.56
C ILE A 274 -11.43 -6.48 -4.48
N TYR A 275 -10.78 -5.57 -5.17
CA TYR A 275 -11.16 -4.16 -5.18
C TYR A 275 -12.57 -3.96 -5.75
N TYR A 276 -12.86 -4.58 -6.89
CA TYR A 276 -14.14 -4.43 -7.58
C TYR A 276 -15.30 -5.04 -6.80
N GLU A 277 -15.15 -6.27 -6.30
CA GLU A 277 -16.24 -6.95 -5.60
C GLU A 277 -16.49 -6.36 -4.21
N THR A 278 -15.42 -5.94 -3.51
CA THR A 278 -15.52 -5.48 -2.12
C THR A 278 -15.90 -4.00 -2.02
N TYR A 279 -15.40 -3.17 -2.94
CA TYR A 279 -15.52 -1.71 -2.84
C TYR A 279 -16.33 -1.05 -3.95
N ASN A 280 -16.78 -1.83 -4.94
CA ASN A 280 -17.60 -1.30 -6.04
C ASN A 280 -16.92 -0.09 -6.71
N ILE A 281 -15.64 -0.20 -7.04
CA ILE A 281 -14.82 0.87 -7.62
C ILE A 281 -15.26 1.08 -9.08
N HIS A 282 -16.39 1.75 -9.28
CA HIS A 282 -16.98 1.98 -10.60
C HIS A 282 -16.36 3.18 -11.35
N GLY A 283 -15.44 3.90 -10.75
CA GLY A 283 -14.91 5.14 -11.31
C GLY A 283 -13.42 5.12 -11.65
N LEU A 284 -12.70 4.04 -11.34
CA LEU A 284 -11.30 3.89 -11.71
C LEU A 284 -11.19 3.12 -13.03
N PRO A 285 -10.28 3.51 -13.93
CA PRO A 285 -9.98 2.70 -15.11
C PRO A 285 -9.43 1.33 -14.67
N PRO A 286 -9.63 0.26 -15.48
CA PRO A 286 -9.11 -1.06 -15.15
C PRO A 286 -7.60 -0.98 -14.95
N LEU A 287 -7.11 -1.71 -13.97
CA LEU A 287 -5.67 -1.91 -13.77
C LEU A 287 -5.09 -2.47 -15.08
N LYS A 288 -4.05 -1.84 -15.62
CA LYS A 288 -3.42 -2.24 -16.88
C LYS A 288 -2.18 -3.05 -16.63
#